data_b5a0bd432773201602c71eea5135f48f
#
_entry.id   b5a0bd432773201602c71eea5135f48f
#
_cell.length_a   1.000
_cell.length_b   1.000
_cell.length_c   1.000
_cell.angle_alpha   90.00
_cell.angle_beta   90.00
_cell.angle_gamma   90.00
#
_symmetry.space_group_name_H-M   'P 1'
#
loop_
_entity.id
_entity.type
_entity.pdbx_description
1 polymer ?
#
loop_
_entity_poly.entity_id
_entity_poly.type
_entity_poly.pdbx_seq_one_letter_code
_entity_poly.pdbx_strand_id
1 'polypeptide(L)'
;MSYLAKNYNRKKISFKYGKGSFLYSTNGKKYLDFVQGIAVNSLGHAHPKLVNAVNKQSKKLWHVSNAFQIPEGEMLAKKLAKKTFADYVMFQNSGAEATEAAIKVARRYFYSIGKPKKNRILCVKNSFHGRTLAAIYASGSKKMTEGFGPKVGGFDHFEFGNHQSLKKKITKNTAAIMVETIMGEGGIKVIPDWCLRELRKICNKKNILLILDEVQCGIGRSGDFFAFEKSKVKPDIVPIAKGIGGGFPIGAVLMNKKVASGMTAGTHGSTFGGNPLAMAVGNSVMDIISNKKFLKNVKSISEYFLSNLKKIQNEYPKIIKEIRGRGLLIGIELKTDQTKFIKKLMDNNLLTIRAAENVVRILPPLNVKKNEIDQSVKIIKKVCLELN
;
A
#
# COMPACT_ATOMS: atom_id res chain seq x y z
N MET A 1 -25.74 3.71 -22.00
CA MET A 1 -25.76 4.55 -20.76
C MET A 1 -25.05 3.77 -19.66
N SER A 2 -24.27 4.40 -18.76
CA SER A 2 -23.65 3.71 -17.60
C SER A 2 -24.43 4.08 -16.35
N TYR A 3 -24.77 3.09 -15.53
CA TYR A 3 -25.40 3.27 -14.22
C TYR A 3 -24.39 3.50 -13.09
N LEU A 4 -23.06 3.42 -13.39
CA LEU A 4 -22.02 3.68 -12.41
C LEU A 4 -21.82 5.18 -12.19
N ALA A 5 -21.63 5.59 -10.93
CA ALA A 5 -21.29 6.96 -10.59
C ALA A 5 -20.03 7.43 -11.34
N LYS A 6 -19.99 8.72 -11.68
CA LYS A 6 -18.91 9.32 -12.48
C LYS A 6 -17.69 9.76 -11.64
N ASN A 7 -17.48 9.13 -10.49
CA ASN A 7 -16.37 9.43 -9.57
C ASN A 7 -15.00 8.93 -10.05
N TYR A 8 -14.93 8.16 -11.13
CA TYR A 8 -13.70 7.71 -11.78
C TYR A 8 -13.66 8.13 -13.25
N ASN A 9 -12.50 8.61 -13.71
CA ASN A 9 -12.23 8.83 -15.14
C ASN A 9 -11.80 7.50 -15.77
N ARG A 10 -12.79 6.64 -16.09
CA ARG A 10 -12.57 5.30 -16.63
C ARG A 10 -12.06 5.36 -18.07
N LYS A 11 -11.01 4.59 -18.38
CA LYS A 11 -10.58 4.36 -19.75
C LYS A 11 -11.63 3.52 -20.50
N LYS A 12 -11.80 3.77 -21.80
CA LYS A 12 -12.73 3.01 -22.68
C LYS A 12 -12.11 1.65 -23.06
N ILE A 13 -11.67 0.87 -22.07
CA ILE A 13 -11.13 -0.48 -22.25
C ILE A 13 -11.81 -1.38 -21.23
N SER A 14 -12.30 -2.54 -21.68
CA SER A 14 -12.82 -3.61 -20.82
C SER A 14 -11.93 -4.83 -20.94
N PHE A 15 -11.71 -5.52 -19.83
CA PHE A 15 -10.91 -6.74 -19.78
C PHE A 15 -11.80 -7.96 -19.55
N LYS A 16 -11.56 -9.01 -20.33
CA LYS A 16 -12.29 -10.29 -20.27
C LYS A 16 -11.69 -11.20 -19.17
N TYR A 17 -10.38 -11.28 -19.10
CA TYR A 17 -9.65 -12.07 -18.08
C TYR A 17 -8.22 -11.54 -17.91
N GLY A 18 -7.54 -12.04 -16.87
CA GLY A 18 -6.13 -11.77 -16.60
C GLY A 18 -5.38 -13.05 -16.28
N LYS A 19 -4.09 -13.12 -16.64
CA LYS A 19 -3.19 -14.24 -16.30
C LYS A 19 -1.77 -13.73 -16.04
N GLY A 20 -1.25 -13.93 -14.85
CA GLY A 20 0.06 -13.45 -14.45
C GLY A 20 0.17 -11.93 -14.60
N SER A 21 1.16 -11.45 -15.32
CA SER A 21 1.38 -10.02 -15.58
C SER A 21 0.48 -9.43 -16.68
N PHE A 22 -0.43 -10.20 -17.27
CA PHE A 22 -1.18 -9.77 -18.45
C PHE A 22 -2.67 -9.68 -18.23
N LEU A 23 -3.28 -8.66 -18.86
CA LEU A 23 -4.71 -8.50 -19.04
C LEU A 23 -5.08 -8.65 -20.50
N TYR A 24 -6.21 -9.28 -20.74
CA TYR A 24 -6.76 -9.52 -22.09
C TYR A 24 -8.10 -8.80 -22.21
N SER A 25 -8.15 -7.85 -23.13
CA SER A 25 -9.34 -7.03 -23.35
C SER A 25 -10.42 -7.78 -24.12
N THR A 26 -11.64 -7.26 -24.09
CA THR A 26 -12.80 -7.81 -24.81
C THR A 26 -12.63 -7.79 -26.33
N ASN A 27 -11.79 -6.91 -26.87
CA ASN A 27 -11.43 -6.83 -28.29
C ASN A 27 -10.17 -7.62 -28.67
N GLY A 28 -9.72 -8.56 -27.82
CA GLY A 28 -8.61 -9.49 -28.08
C GLY A 28 -7.20 -8.94 -27.84
N LYS A 29 -7.02 -7.66 -27.50
CA LYS A 29 -5.70 -7.09 -27.24
C LYS A 29 -5.15 -7.59 -25.90
N LYS A 30 -3.85 -7.92 -25.90
CA LYS A 30 -3.07 -8.31 -24.71
C LYS A 30 -2.29 -7.12 -24.19
N TYR A 31 -2.41 -6.82 -22.89
CA TYR A 31 -1.71 -5.74 -22.23
C TYR A 31 -0.80 -6.29 -21.14
N LEU A 32 0.44 -5.81 -21.07
CA LEU A 32 1.32 -6.00 -19.93
C LEU A 32 0.84 -5.05 -18.81
N ASP A 33 0.33 -5.61 -17.72
CA ASP A 33 -0.25 -4.84 -16.64
C ASP A 33 0.76 -4.57 -15.51
N PHE A 34 1.32 -3.37 -15.50
CA PHE A 34 2.16 -2.88 -14.41
C PHE A 34 1.42 -1.86 -13.54
N VAL A 35 0.08 -1.99 -13.45
CA VAL A 35 -0.79 -1.35 -12.45
C VAL A 35 -1.17 -2.33 -11.35
N GLN A 36 -1.51 -3.58 -11.75
CA GLN A 36 -1.90 -4.67 -10.85
C GLN A 36 -2.98 -4.25 -9.83
N GLY A 37 -4.03 -3.54 -10.30
CA GLY A 37 -5.07 -3.00 -9.42
C GLY A 37 -4.56 -1.97 -8.41
N ILE A 38 -3.47 -1.26 -8.72
CA ILE A 38 -2.69 -0.38 -7.86
C ILE A 38 -2.01 -1.17 -6.73
N ALA A 39 -1.09 -2.07 -7.12
CA ALA A 39 -0.30 -2.95 -6.26
C ALA A 39 -1.13 -3.97 -5.45
N VAL A 40 -2.35 -4.29 -5.89
CA VAL A 40 -3.24 -5.25 -5.21
C VAL A 40 -2.92 -6.69 -5.62
N ASN A 41 -2.83 -6.97 -6.93
CA ASN A 41 -2.55 -8.31 -7.47
C ASN A 41 -1.05 -8.63 -7.33
N SER A 42 -0.58 -8.77 -6.09
CA SER A 42 0.85 -8.94 -5.78
C SER A 42 1.49 -10.15 -6.45
N LEU A 43 0.71 -11.19 -6.73
CA LEU A 43 1.15 -12.44 -7.39
C LEU A 43 0.69 -12.54 -8.85
N GLY A 44 0.19 -11.42 -9.42
CA GLY A 44 -0.39 -11.40 -10.75
C GLY A 44 -1.83 -11.92 -10.79
N HIS A 45 -2.46 -11.75 -11.95
CA HIS A 45 -3.84 -12.16 -12.18
C HIS A 45 -4.01 -13.67 -12.15
N ALA A 46 -5.10 -14.13 -11.54
CA ALA A 46 -5.51 -15.54 -11.48
C ALA A 46 -4.39 -16.49 -11.04
N HIS A 47 -3.64 -16.12 -9.98
CA HIS A 47 -2.55 -16.97 -9.47
C HIS A 47 -3.09 -18.34 -9.03
N PRO A 48 -2.55 -19.50 -9.54
CA PRO A 48 -3.16 -20.82 -9.35
C PRO A 48 -3.40 -21.21 -7.89
N LYS A 49 -2.45 -20.89 -6.99
CA LYS A 49 -2.60 -21.18 -5.55
C LYS A 49 -3.73 -20.37 -4.91
N LEU A 50 -3.95 -19.11 -5.34
CA LEU A 50 -5.03 -18.27 -4.81
C LEU A 50 -6.38 -18.73 -5.35
N VAL A 51 -6.47 -19.04 -6.64
CA VAL A 51 -7.67 -19.63 -7.25
C VAL A 51 -8.05 -20.94 -6.53
N ASN A 52 -7.08 -21.82 -6.28
CA ASN A 52 -7.30 -23.05 -5.54
C ASN A 52 -7.77 -22.81 -4.09
N ALA A 53 -7.20 -21.80 -3.39
CA ALA A 53 -7.63 -21.43 -2.04
C ALA A 53 -9.10 -20.99 -2.03
N VAL A 54 -9.50 -20.13 -2.98
CA VAL A 54 -10.90 -19.70 -3.16
C VAL A 54 -11.79 -20.92 -3.44
N ASN A 55 -11.42 -21.76 -4.43
CA ASN A 55 -12.22 -22.92 -4.82
C ASN A 55 -12.42 -23.95 -3.68
N LYS A 56 -11.39 -24.14 -2.85
CA LYS A 56 -11.49 -25.04 -1.68
C LYS A 56 -12.36 -24.43 -0.58
N GLN A 57 -12.16 -23.16 -0.26
CA GLN A 57 -12.86 -22.53 0.84
C GLN A 57 -14.32 -22.18 0.49
N SER A 58 -14.60 -21.83 -0.78
CA SER A 58 -15.97 -21.49 -1.21
C SER A 58 -16.95 -22.65 -1.10
N LYS A 59 -16.45 -23.89 -1.10
CA LYS A 59 -17.25 -25.11 -0.89
C LYS A 59 -17.51 -25.44 0.58
N LYS A 60 -16.96 -24.66 1.53
CA LYS A 60 -17.09 -24.90 2.98
C LYS A 60 -17.90 -23.78 3.62
N LEU A 61 -17.24 -22.66 3.86
CA LEU A 61 -17.81 -21.54 4.62
C LEU A 61 -17.27 -20.23 4.07
N TRP A 62 -18.17 -19.33 3.65
CA TRP A 62 -17.80 -18.02 3.10
C TRP A 62 -17.64 -16.99 4.20
N HIS A 63 -18.61 -16.99 5.14
CA HIS A 63 -18.69 -16.01 6.20
C HIS A 63 -19.30 -16.62 7.45
N VAL A 64 -18.80 -16.17 8.60
CA VAL A 64 -19.40 -16.36 9.93
C VAL A 64 -19.05 -15.14 10.76
N SER A 65 -19.92 -14.78 11.70
CA SER A 65 -19.70 -13.64 12.58
C SER A 65 -18.41 -13.80 13.41
N ASN A 66 -17.72 -12.69 13.66
CA ASN A 66 -16.60 -12.62 14.62
C ASN A 66 -17.01 -12.91 16.08
N ALA A 67 -18.29 -13.19 16.34
CA ALA A 67 -18.75 -13.79 17.59
C ALA A 67 -18.30 -15.24 17.76
N PHE A 68 -17.86 -15.88 16.69
CA PHE A 68 -17.36 -17.27 16.68
C PHE A 68 -15.87 -17.30 16.32
N GLN A 69 -15.23 -18.41 16.68
CA GLN A 69 -13.82 -18.63 16.27
C GLN A 69 -13.72 -18.92 14.78
N ILE A 70 -12.73 -18.35 14.12
CA ILE A 70 -12.45 -18.52 12.69
C ILE A 70 -11.03 -19.08 12.54
N PRO A 71 -10.88 -20.42 12.40
CA PRO A 71 -9.56 -21.08 12.37
C PRO A 71 -8.62 -20.53 11.28
N GLU A 72 -9.16 -20.21 10.10
CA GLU A 72 -8.39 -19.60 9.01
C GLU A 72 -7.84 -18.21 9.39
N GLY A 73 -8.62 -17.44 10.17
CA GLY A 73 -8.23 -16.14 10.70
C GLY A 73 -7.11 -16.29 11.75
N GLU A 74 -7.26 -17.19 12.70
CA GLU A 74 -6.23 -17.49 13.70
C GLU A 74 -4.92 -17.95 13.05
N MET A 75 -5.00 -18.79 12.00
CA MET A 75 -3.84 -19.23 11.25
C MET A 75 -3.13 -18.06 10.57
N LEU A 76 -3.86 -17.15 9.92
CA LEU A 76 -3.29 -15.98 9.25
C LEU A 76 -2.68 -15.02 10.27
N ALA A 77 -3.36 -14.74 11.39
CA ALA A 77 -2.85 -13.93 12.48
C ALA A 77 -1.54 -14.48 13.04
N LYS A 78 -1.49 -15.79 13.30
CA LYS A 78 -0.29 -16.49 13.76
C LYS A 78 0.88 -16.39 12.77
N LYS A 79 0.62 -16.52 11.45
CA LYS A 79 1.65 -16.36 10.42
C LYS A 79 2.19 -14.92 10.40
N LEU A 80 1.31 -13.92 10.48
CA LEU A 80 1.69 -12.51 10.52
C LEU A 80 2.49 -12.17 11.78
N ALA A 81 2.03 -12.60 12.96
CA ALA A 81 2.74 -12.38 14.22
C ALA A 81 4.14 -13.02 14.23
N LYS A 82 4.26 -14.27 13.78
CA LYS A 82 5.56 -14.96 13.68
C LYS A 82 6.53 -14.29 12.69
N LYS A 83 6.00 -13.64 11.65
CA LYS A 83 6.79 -13.02 10.58
C LYS A 83 7.21 -11.60 10.92
N THR A 84 6.51 -10.90 11.81
CA THR A 84 6.63 -9.46 12.00
C THR A 84 6.88 -9.08 13.48
N PHE A 85 6.79 -7.79 13.80
CA PHE A 85 6.90 -7.26 15.17
C PHE A 85 5.60 -7.43 15.99
N ALA A 86 4.49 -7.81 15.32
CA ALA A 86 3.16 -7.75 15.90
C ALA A 86 2.90 -8.88 16.89
N ASP A 87 2.24 -8.55 17.99
CA ASP A 87 1.69 -9.54 18.93
C ASP A 87 0.24 -9.87 18.62
N TYR A 88 -0.49 -8.90 18.02
CA TYR A 88 -1.93 -9.02 17.70
C TYR A 88 -2.24 -8.48 16.30
N VAL A 89 -3.27 -9.07 15.70
CA VAL A 89 -3.77 -8.71 14.35
C VAL A 89 -5.28 -8.50 14.44
N MET A 90 -5.76 -7.43 13.83
CA MET A 90 -7.19 -7.15 13.69
C MET A 90 -7.54 -7.06 12.21
N PHE A 91 -8.36 -7.97 11.70
CA PHE A 91 -8.71 -8.04 10.28
C PHE A 91 -9.79 -7.05 9.88
N GLN A 92 -9.66 -6.55 8.66
CA GLN A 92 -10.55 -5.63 7.97
C GLN A 92 -10.73 -6.08 6.51
N ASN A 93 -11.47 -5.32 5.68
CA ASN A 93 -11.71 -5.69 4.29
C ASN A 93 -10.93 -4.81 3.29
N SER A 94 -10.40 -3.68 3.73
CA SER A 94 -9.75 -2.69 2.87
C SER A 94 -8.64 -1.94 3.58
N GLY A 95 -7.80 -1.24 2.79
CA GLY A 95 -6.79 -0.34 3.34
C GLY A 95 -7.38 0.86 4.08
N ALA A 96 -8.52 1.38 3.61
CA ALA A 96 -9.21 2.48 4.27
C ALA A 96 -9.72 2.06 5.67
N GLU A 97 -10.34 0.89 5.78
CA GLU A 97 -10.77 0.34 7.07
C GLU A 97 -9.57 0.04 8.00
N ALA A 98 -8.48 -0.50 7.45
CA ALA A 98 -7.26 -0.73 8.22
C ALA A 98 -6.66 0.57 8.76
N THR A 99 -6.66 1.65 7.97
CA THR A 99 -6.21 2.97 8.41
C THR A 99 -7.14 3.56 9.49
N GLU A 100 -8.45 3.49 9.30
CA GLU A 100 -9.44 3.93 10.31
C GLU A 100 -9.23 3.18 11.63
N ALA A 101 -9.06 1.86 11.55
CA ALA A 101 -8.79 1.03 12.71
C ALA A 101 -7.45 1.39 13.39
N ALA A 102 -6.37 1.65 12.62
CA ALA A 102 -5.08 2.08 13.17
C ALA A 102 -5.18 3.41 13.92
N ILE A 103 -5.95 4.38 13.39
CA ILE A 103 -6.23 5.66 14.06
C ILE A 103 -7.02 5.41 15.37
N LYS A 104 -8.03 4.56 15.32
CA LYS A 104 -8.84 4.17 16.50
C LYS A 104 -7.97 3.50 17.57
N VAL A 105 -7.11 2.54 17.19
CA VAL A 105 -6.19 1.86 18.11
C VAL A 105 -5.30 2.89 18.82
N ALA A 106 -4.69 3.83 18.10
CA ALA A 106 -3.81 4.85 18.69
C ALA A 106 -4.56 5.74 19.69
N ARG A 107 -5.76 6.20 19.33
CA ARG A 107 -6.59 7.04 20.21
C ARG A 107 -7.09 6.26 21.43
N ARG A 108 -7.58 5.04 21.22
CA ARG A 108 -8.14 4.19 22.27
C ARG A 108 -7.09 3.77 23.28
N TYR A 109 -5.84 3.49 22.85
CA TYR A 109 -4.74 3.20 23.75
C TYR A 109 -4.51 4.34 24.76
N PHE A 110 -4.42 5.59 24.29
CA PHE A 110 -4.23 6.70 25.21
C PHE A 110 -5.44 6.96 26.11
N TYR A 111 -6.63 6.75 25.62
CA TYR A 111 -7.86 6.81 26.44
C TYR A 111 -7.80 5.77 27.56
N SER A 112 -7.46 4.52 27.26
CA SER A 112 -7.45 3.41 28.22
C SER A 112 -6.41 3.57 29.35
N ILE A 113 -5.35 4.34 29.10
CA ILE A 113 -4.33 4.67 30.12
C ILE A 113 -4.55 6.03 30.79
N GLY A 114 -5.78 6.58 30.79
CA GLY A 114 -6.14 7.81 31.46
C GLY A 114 -5.65 9.11 30.79
N LYS A 115 -5.31 9.06 29.49
CA LYS A 115 -4.81 10.24 28.74
C LYS A 115 -5.72 10.61 27.55
N PRO A 116 -7.03 10.84 27.75
CA PRO A 116 -8.00 11.02 26.64
C PRO A 116 -7.74 12.23 25.75
N LYS A 117 -7.06 13.27 26.28
CA LYS A 117 -6.67 14.46 25.51
C LYS A 117 -5.54 14.18 24.50
N LYS A 118 -4.81 13.05 24.66
CA LYS A 118 -3.73 12.63 23.77
C LYS A 118 -4.32 11.82 22.61
N ASN A 119 -4.90 12.50 21.62
CA ASN A 119 -5.72 11.91 20.56
C ASN A 119 -5.44 12.44 19.14
N ARG A 120 -4.45 13.35 18.99
CA ARG A 120 -4.10 13.92 17.70
C ARG A 120 -3.12 13.03 16.95
N ILE A 121 -3.36 12.84 15.66
CA ILE A 121 -2.49 12.09 14.75
C ILE A 121 -1.74 13.08 13.86
N LEU A 122 -0.42 13.02 13.86
CA LEU A 122 0.45 13.87 13.06
C LEU A 122 0.85 13.12 11.79
N CYS A 123 0.43 13.62 10.62
CA CYS A 123 0.59 12.98 9.33
C CYS A 123 1.44 13.82 8.37
N VAL A 124 1.99 13.19 7.33
CA VAL A 124 2.63 13.91 6.22
C VAL A 124 1.56 14.55 5.36
N LYS A 125 1.74 15.82 5.00
CA LYS A 125 0.85 16.52 4.08
C LYS A 125 0.90 15.90 2.68
N ASN A 126 -0.27 15.77 2.04
CA ASN A 126 -0.46 15.10 0.75
C ASN A 126 -0.10 13.60 0.75
N SER A 127 -0.17 12.94 1.92
CA SER A 127 -0.13 11.48 2.02
C SER A 127 -1.45 10.86 1.53
N PHE A 128 -1.48 9.53 1.39
CA PHE A 128 -2.69 8.80 1.02
C PHE A 128 -2.95 7.65 1.99
N HIS A 129 -3.98 7.78 2.81
CA HIS A 129 -4.35 6.78 3.81
C HIS A 129 -5.74 6.15 3.58
N GLY A 130 -6.40 6.47 2.46
CA GLY A 130 -7.73 5.97 2.11
C GLY A 130 -8.70 7.07 1.71
N ARG A 131 -9.98 6.72 1.58
CA ARG A 131 -11.06 7.61 1.12
C ARG A 131 -12.20 7.78 2.11
N THR A 132 -12.11 7.23 3.31
CA THR A 132 -13.04 7.53 4.40
C THR A 132 -12.78 8.95 4.94
N LEU A 133 -13.74 9.50 5.68
CA LEU A 133 -13.63 10.88 6.17
C LEU A 133 -12.34 11.08 7.01
N ALA A 134 -12.05 10.22 7.98
CA ALA A 134 -10.83 10.38 8.77
C ALA A 134 -9.56 10.20 7.90
N ALA A 135 -9.55 9.27 6.95
CA ALA A 135 -8.41 9.05 6.07
C ALA A 135 -8.12 10.24 5.14
N ILE A 136 -9.15 10.89 4.58
CA ILE A 136 -8.93 12.09 3.75
C ILE A 136 -8.46 13.29 4.56
N TYR A 137 -8.94 13.44 5.81
CA TYR A 137 -8.43 14.50 6.69
C TYR A 137 -7.03 14.19 7.22
N ALA A 138 -6.67 12.91 7.42
CA ALA A 138 -5.31 12.49 7.72
C ALA A 138 -4.33 12.81 6.56
N SER A 139 -4.78 12.79 5.32
CA SER A 139 -3.93 13.10 4.15
C SER A 139 -3.44 14.55 4.10
N GLY A 140 -4.15 15.50 4.70
CA GLY A 140 -3.83 16.93 4.62
C GLY A 140 -3.92 17.53 3.21
N SER A 141 -4.62 16.87 2.29
CA SER A 141 -4.81 17.29 0.91
C SER A 141 -6.14 18.05 0.75
N LYS A 142 -6.08 19.36 0.42
CA LYS A 142 -7.27 20.18 0.14
C LYS A 142 -8.14 19.54 -0.94
N LYS A 143 -7.54 19.04 -2.02
CA LYS A 143 -8.23 18.37 -3.12
C LYS A 143 -9.05 17.15 -2.68
N MET A 144 -8.63 16.45 -1.62
CA MET A 144 -9.34 15.27 -1.13
C MET A 144 -10.45 15.61 -0.14
N THR A 145 -10.34 16.76 0.55
CA THR A 145 -11.28 17.15 1.62
C THR A 145 -12.34 18.15 1.16
N GLU A 146 -12.14 18.80 0.00
CA GLU A 146 -13.06 19.78 -0.55
C GLU A 146 -14.46 19.17 -0.78
N GLY A 147 -15.50 19.81 -0.27
CA GLY A 147 -16.89 19.36 -0.35
C GLY A 147 -17.28 18.26 0.65
N PHE A 148 -16.38 17.78 1.51
CA PHE A 148 -16.65 16.72 2.49
C PHE A 148 -16.61 17.22 3.95
N GLY A 149 -17.14 18.43 4.18
CA GLY A 149 -17.33 18.97 5.54
C GLY A 149 -18.49 18.30 6.31
N PRO A 150 -18.59 18.54 7.63
CA PRO A 150 -17.67 19.29 8.48
C PRO A 150 -16.31 18.60 8.66
N LYS A 151 -15.28 19.37 9.04
CA LYS A 151 -13.92 18.85 9.21
C LYS A 151 -13.84 17.81 10.33
N VAL A 152 -13.31 16.63 10.01
CA VAL A 152 -12.97 15.63 11.03
C VAL A 152 -11.70 16.07 11.77
N GLY A 153 -11.85 16.35 13.07
CA GLY A 153 -10.78 16.87 13.92
C GLY A 153 -9.74 15.82 14.33
N GLY A 154 -8.66 16.30 14.95
CA GLY A 154 -7.62 15.45 15.54
C GLY A 154 -6.50 15.05 14.58
N PHE A 155 -6.32 15.77 13.48
CA PHE A 155 -5.20 15.60 12.56
C PHE A 155 -4.35 16.87 12.47
N ASP A 156 -3.04 16.70 12.51
CA ASP A 156 -2.04 17.72 12.26
C ASP A 156 -1.14 17.28 11.10
N HIS A 157 -0.54 18.23 10.40
CA HIS A 157 0.24 17.93 9.20
C HIS A 157 1.61 18.60 9.22
N PHE A 158 2.61 17.88 8.72
CA PHE A 158 3.96 18.39 8.48
C PHE A 158 4.38 18.10 7.03
N GLU A 159 5.32 18.89 6.52
CA GLU A 159 5.83 18.74 5.16
C GLU A 159 6.81 17.57 5.06
N PHE A 160 6.73 16.78 3.97
CA PHE A 160 7.69 15.71 3.70
C PHE A 160 9.12 16.25 3.64
N GLY A 161 10.06 15.58 4.33
CA GLY A 161 11.47 15.98 4.38
C GLY A 161 11.76 17.18 5.29
N ASN A 162 10.75 17.79 5.91
CA ASN A 162 10.94 18.96 6.79
C ASN A 162 10.88 18.57 8.27
N HIS A 163 12.05 18.29 8.87
CA HIS A 163 12.17 17.89 10.27
C HIS A 163 11.81 19.00 11.26
N GLN A 164 11.99 20.27 10.90
CA GLN A 164 11.58 21.39 11.74
C GLN A 164 10.07 21.51 11.79
N SER A 165 9.39 21.38 10.65
CA SER A 165 7.93 21.32 10.57
C SER A 165 7.37 20.22 11.45
N LEU A 166 7.93 18.99 11.38
CA LEU A 166 7.56 17.87 12.23
C LEU A 166 7.69 18.25 13.73
N LYS A 167 8.86 18.72 14.16
CA LYS A 167 9.13 19.04 15.58
C LYS A 167 8.19 20.11 16.13
N LYS A 168 7.90 21.17 15.35
CA LYS A 168 6.98 22.25 15.73
C LYS A 168 5.53 21.79 15.91
N LYS A 169 5.11 20.73 15.20
CA LYS A 169 3.73 20.22 15.23
C LYS A 169 3.47 19.19 16.33
N ILE A 170 4.51 18.65 16.97
CA ILE A 170 4.33 17.73 18.10
C ILE A 170 3.90 18.53 19.33
N THR A 171 2.74 18.18 19.89
CA THR A 171 2.17 18.79 21.09
C THR A 171 1.98 17.74 22.20
N LYS A 172 1.58 18.17 23.41
CA LYS A 172 1.19 17.27 24.50
C LYS A 172 -0.01 16.37 24.13
N ASN A 173 -0.82 16.78 23.17
CA ASN A 173 -2.01 16.07 22.70
C ASN A 173 -1.71 15.13 21.50
N THR A 174 -0.48 15.09 20.98
CA THR A 174 -0.10 14.18 19.89
C THR A 174 -0.07 12.75 20.41
N ALA A 175 -0.92 11.88 19.85
CA ALA A 175 -0.99 10.45 20.15
C ALA A 175 0.00 9.66 19.29
N ALA A 176 0.03 9.95 17.98
CA ALA A 176 0.86 9.19 17.04
C ALA A 176 1.41 10.07 15.92
N ILE A 177 2.53 9.63 15.36
CA ILE A 177 2.98 10.03 14.02
C ILE A 177 2.58 8.89 13.08
N MET A 178 1.88 9.21 11.98
CA MET A 178 1.48 8.26 10.94
C MET A 178 2.08 8.67 9.60
N VAL A 179 2.83 7.75 8.98
CA VAL A 179 3.48 7.99 7.69
C VAL A 179 3.40 6.73 6.81
N GLU A 180 3.27 6.91 5.50
CA GLU A 180 3.57 5.85 4.54
C GLU A 180 5.09 5.65 4.50
N THR A 181 5.60 4.43 4.67
CA THR A 181 7.06 4.17 4.56
C THR A 181 7.58 4.54 3.17
N ILE A 182 6.75 4.36 2.16
CA ILE A 182 6.92 4.89 0.80
C ILE A 182 5.60 5.51 0.38
N MET A 183 5.58 6.81 0.16
CA MET A 183 4.38 7.52 -0.29
C MET A 183 4.00 7.09 -1.70
N GLY A 184 2.96 6.29 -1.83
CA GLY A 184 2.56 5.72 -3.11
C GLY A 184 1.91 6.74 -4.05
N GLU A 185 0.82 7.36 -3.62
CA GLU A 185 0.11 8.39 -4.37
C GLU A 185 0.87 9.72 -4.39
N GLY A 186 1.65 9.99 -3.35
CA GLY A 186 2.43 11.23 -3.18
C GLY A 186 3.68 11.32 -4.06
N GLY A 187 3.83 10.47 -5.10
CA GLY A 187 4.93 10.55 -6.07
C GLY A 187 6.08 9.58 -5.83
N ILE A 188 5.83 8.45 -5.20
CA ILE A 188 6.82 7.39 -4.90
C ILE A 188 8.01 7.94 -4.09
N LYS A 189 7.72 8.67 -3.04
CA LYS A 189 8.74 9.22 -2.13
C LYS A 189 9.10 8.21 -1.05
N VAL A 190 10.34 7.78 -1.03
CA VAL A 190 10.86 6.83 -0.03
C VAL A 190 11.34 7.60 1.18
N ILE A 191 10.86 7.24 2.39
CA ILE A 191 11.45 7.75 3.62
C ILE A 191 12.80 7.04 3.85
N PRO A 192 13.91 7.78 3.98
CA PRO A 192 15.22 7.17 4.26
C PRO A 192 15.23 6.37 5.57
N ASP A 193 15.98 5.27 5.60
CA ASP A 193 16.02 4.38 6.77
C ASP A 193 16.50 5.10 8.04
N TRP A 194 17.43 6.06 7.92
CA TRP A 194 17.87 6.89 9.04
C TRP A 194 16.74 7.79 9.57
N CYS A 195 15.88 8.31 8.68
CA CYS A 195 14.75 9.14 9.06
C CYS A 195 13.69 8.34 9.83
N LEU A 196 13.43 7.09 9.42
CA LEU A 196 12.55 6.18 10.18
C LEU A 196 13.10 5.92 11.60
N ARG A 197 14.43 5.74 11.74
CA ARG A 197 15.06 5.60 13.05
C ARG A 197 14.90 6.86 13.91
N GLU A 198 15.06 8.05 13.33
CA GLU A 198 14.84 9.30 14.06
C GLU A 198 13.37 9.50 14.46
N LEU A 199 12.41 9.14 13.58
CA LEU A 199 10.99 9.14 13.93
C LEU A 199 10.72 8.23 15.13
N ARG A 200 11.31 7.01 15.19
CA ARG A 200 11.16 6.11 16.34
C ARG A 200 11.75 6.70 17.61
N LYS A 201 12.94 7.32 17.54
CA LYS A 201 13.55 8.00 18.68
C LYS A 201 12.67 9.14 19.20
N ILE A 202 12.15 9.98 18.31
CA ILE A 202 11.23 11.08 18.67
C ILE A 202 9.98 10.51 19.35
N CYS A 203 9.37 9.47 18.78
CA CYS A 203 8.19 8.83 19.36
C CYS A 203 8.46 8.29 20.76
N ASN A 204 9.60 7.63 20.97
CA ASN A 204 10.01 7.13 22.29
C ASN A 204 10.19 8.28 23.29
N LYS A 205 10.98 9.31 22.94
CA LYS A 205 11.25 10.47 23.80
C LYS A 205 9.99 11.25 24.19
N LYS A 206 9.02 11.36 23.29
CA LYS A 206 7.77 12.10 23.49
C LYS A 206 6.62 11.21 23.99
N ASN A 207 6.86 9.92 24.18
CA ASN A 207 5.85 8.93 24.57
C ASN A 207 4.62 8.99 23.65
N ILE A 208 4.85 8.98 22.31
CA ILE A 208 3.83 8.91 21.27
C ILE A 208 4.04 7.66 20.42
N LEU A 209 3.00 7.23 19.70
CA LEU A 209 3.05 6.02 18.89
C LEU A 209 3.60 6.29 17.50
N LEU A 210 4.20 5.27 16.89
CA LEU A 210 4.60 5.27 15.50
C LEU A 210 3.71 4.33 14.70
N ILE A 211 2.96 4.89 13.74
CA ILE A 211 2.16 4.16 12.77
C ILE A 211 2.87 4.22 11.43
N LEU A 212 3.26 3.06 10.90
CA LEU A 212 3.82 2.94 9.56
C LEU A 212 2.78 2.33 8.63
N ASP A 213 2.27 3.13 7.70
CA ASP A 213 1.30 2.68 6.72
C ASP A 213 2.02 1.87 5.62
N GLU A 214 1.79 0.57 5.63
CA GLU A 214 2.35 -0.40 4.70
C GLU A 214 1.27 -0.96 3.72
N VAL A 215 0.15 -0.26 3.60
CA VAL A 215 -0.96 -0.68 2.72
C VAL A 215 -0.51 -0.85 1.27
N GLN A 216 0.36 0.02 0.76
CA GLN A 216 0.85 -0.08 -0.62
C GLN A 216 2.27 -0.64 -0.72
N CYS A 217 3.16 -0.28 0.18
CA CYS A 217 4.59 -0.61 0.11
C CYS A 217 4.97 -1.92 0.83
N GLY A 218 4.08 -2.47 1.66
CA GLY A 218 4.29 -3.71 2.38
C GLY A 218 4.06 -4.97 1.56
N ILE A 219 4.06 -6.09 2.26
CA ILE A 219 3.78 -7.43 1.72
C ILE A 219 4.68 -7.75 0.52
N GLY A 220 5.99 -7.54 0.69
CA GLY A 220 7.00 -7.87 -0.31
C GLY A 220 7.23 -6.84 -1.42
N ARG A 221 6.40 -5.80 -1.53
CA ARG A 221 6.46 -4.82 -2.62
C ARG A 221 7.81 -4.10 -2.72
N SER A 222 8.42 -3.79 -1.59
CA SER A 222 9.74 -3.14 -1.51
C SER A 222 10.93 -4.11 -1.64
N GLY A 223 10.67 -5.43 -1.77
CA GLY A 223 11.67 -6.48 -1.73
C GLY A 223 11.93 -7.03 -0.33
N ASP A 224 11.56 -6.32 0.73
CA ASP A 224 11.45 -6.82 2.09
C ASP A 224 9.96 -7.08 2.41
N PHE A 225 9.65 -7.86 3.45
CA PHE A 225 8.25 -8.15 3.78
C PHE A 225 7.51 -6.85 4.12
N PHE A 226 8.13 -5.98 4.93
CA PHE A 226 7.72 -4.58 5.09
C PHE A 226 8.82 -3.63 4.64
N ALA A 227 8.43 -2.49 4.06
CA ALA A 227 9.39 -1.52 3.55
C ALA A 227 10.28 -0.91 4.64
N PHE A 228 9.81 -0.85 5.89
CA PHE A 228 10.59 -0.35 7.03
C PHE A 228 11.61 -1.35 7.59
N GLU A 229 11.58 -2.64 7.26
CA GLU A 229 12.45 -3.66 7.90
C GLU A 229 13.93 -3.33 7.80
N LYS A 230 14.37 -2.78 6.67
CA LYS A 230 15.75 -2.35 6.48
C LYS A 230 16.21 -1.29 7.49
N SER A 231 15.30 -0.46 7.97
CA SER A 231 15.60 0.54 9.00
C SER A 231 15.82 -0.07 10.39
N LYS A 232 15.44 -1.34 10.61
CA LYS A 232 15.41 -2.04 11.90
C LYS A 232 14.49 -1.37 12.94
N VAL A 233 13.57 -0.53 12.51
CA VAL A 233 12.59 0.12 13.39
C VAL A 233 11.46 -0.86 13.71
N LYS A 234 11.01 -0.86 14.96
CA LYS A 234 9.77 -1.54 15.38
C LYS A 234 8.68 -0.47 15.58
N PRO A 235 7.68 -0.40 14.70
CA PRO A 235 6.53 0.48 14.89
C PRO A 235 5.61 -0.05 15.99
N ASP A 236 4.64 0.77 16.41
CA ASP A 236 3.60 0.33 17.36
C ASP A 236 2.39 -0.25 16.62
N ILE A 237 2.06 0.30 15.44
CA ILE A 237 0.89 -0.05 14.64
C ILE A 237 1.27 -0.04 13.16
N VAL A 238 0.81 -1.04 12.40
CA VAL A 238 0.99 -1.13 10.94
C VAL A 238 -0.32 -1.55 10.28
N PRO A 239 -1.02 -0.64 9.58
CA PRO A 239 -2.09 -1.03 8.67
C PRO A 239 -1.51 -1.66 7.41
N ILE A 240 -2.14 -2.75 6.95
CA ILE A 240 -1.84 -3.48 5.72
C ILE A 240 -3.10 -3.76 4.93
N ALA A 241 -2.98 -3.87 3.61
CA ALA A 241 -4.03 -4.34 2.71
C ALA A 241 -3.43 -4.75 1.37
N LYS A 242 -4.17 -4.55 0.27
CA LYS A 242 -3.70 -4.77 -1.11
C LYS A 242 -2.98 -6.10 -1.29
N GLY A 243 -1.64 -6.09 -1.23
CA GLY A 243 -0.81 -7.26 -1.48
C GLY A 243 -1.14 -8.48 -0.64
N ILE A 244 -1.64 -8.32 0.59
CA ILE A 244 -2.01 -9.45 1.47
C ILE A 244 -3.22 -10.23 0.93
N GLY A 245 -4.09 -9.58 0.16
CA GLY A 245 -5.23 -10.22 -0.50
C GLY A 245 -4.89 -10.80 -1.88
N GLY A 246 -3.78 -10.37 -2.52
CA GLY A 246 -3.40 -10.85 -3.84
C GLY A 246 -4.47 -10.68 -4.93
N GLY A 247 -5.40 -9.75 -4.75
CA GLY A 247 -6.60 -9.49 -5.56
C GLY A 247 -7.90 -9.59 -4.77
N PHE A 248 -7.92 -10.32 -3.67
CA PHE A 248 -9.10 -10.45 -2.80
C PHE A 248 -9.14 -9.31 -1.77
N PRO A 249 -10.35 -8.78 -1.42
CA PRO A 249 -10.47 -7.72 -0.42
C PRO A 249 -10.04 -8.20 0.97
N ILE A 250 -8.89 -7.73 1.45
CA ILE A 250 -8.36 -7.95 2.80
C ILE A 250 -7.66 -6.69 3.27
N GLY A 251 -7.91 -6.29 4.49
CA GLY A 251 -7.13 -5.34 5.27
C GLY A 251 -6.82 -5.92 6.64
N ALA A 252 -5.81 -5.40 7.31
CA ALA A 252 -5.54 -5.73 8.71
C ALA A 252 -4.75 -4.62 9.40
N VAL A 253 -4.85 -4.57 10.71
CA VAL A 253 -3.98 -3.76 11.58
C VAL A 253 -3.15 -4.71 12.42
N LEU A 254 -1.84 -4.58 12.28
CA LEU A 254 -0.85 -5.25 13.11
C LEU A 254 -0.46 -4.33 14.26
N MET A 255 -0.39 -4.85 15.47
CA MET A 255 -0.11 -4.04 16.65
C MET A 255 0.72 -4.80 17.69
N ASN A 256 1.56 -4.08 18.42
CA ASN A 256 2.26 -4.65 19.56
C ASN A 256 1.33 -4.81 20.78
N LYS A 257 1.72 -5.62 21.75
CA LYS A 257 0.96 -5.92 22.98
C LYS A 257 0.55 -4.64 23.73
N LYS A 258 1.43 -3.63 23.74
CA LYS A 258 1.19 -2.36 24.44
C LYS A 258 -0.06 -1.67 23.92
N VAL A 259 -0.20 -1.46 22.60
CA VAL A 259 -1.34 -0.72 22.05
C VAL A 259 -2.58 -1.59 21.94
N ALA A 260 -2.42 -2.91 21.80
CA ALA A 260 -3.51 -3.86 21.78
C ALA A 260 -4.31 -3.88 23.10
N SER A 261 -3.68 -3.56 24.23
CA SER A 261 -4.38 -3.51 25.55
C SER A 261 -5.54 -2.50 25.60
N GLY A 262 -5.54 -1.49 24.73
CA GLY A 262 -6.64 -0.55 24.61
C GLY A 262 -7.85 -1.10 23.83
N MET A 263 -7.70 -2.18 23.10
CA MET A 263 -8.73 -2.78 22.23
C MET A 263 -9.41 -3.93 22.96
N THR A 264 -10.44 -3.61 23.73
CA THR A 264 -11.26 -4.58 24.46
C THR A 264 -12.55 -4.90 23.70
N ALA A 265 -13.30 -5.93 24.12
CA ALA A 265 -14.56 -6.31 23.50
C ALA A 265 -15.50 -5.10 23.33
N GLY A 266 -16.14 -4.97 22.17
CA GLY A 266 -17.05 -3.88 21.82
C GLY A 266 -16.40 -2.57 21.36
N THR A 267 -15.07 -2.43 21.40
CA THR A 267 -14.39 -1.17 21.02
C THR A 267 -14.25 -0.96 19.52
N HIS A 268 -14.29 -2.04 18.75
CA HIS A 268 -14.27 -2.03 17.29
C HIS A 268 -14.93 -3.31 16.75
N GLY A 269 -15.47 -3.24 15.54
CA GLY A 269 -16.07 -4.35 14.85
C GLY A 269 -15.99 -4.19 13.33
N SER A 270 -16.03 -5.30 12.63
CA SER A 270 -16.17 -5.39 11.18
C SER A 270 -16.99 -6.63 10.86
N THR A 271 -18.07 -6.49 10.10
CA THR A 271 -18.91 -7.63 9.74
C THR A 271 -18.14 -8.67 8.94
N PHE A 272 -17.45 -8.24 7.89
CA PHE A 272 -16.75 -9.13 6.98
C PHE A 272 -15.24 -9.27 7.26
N GLY A 273 -14.65 -8.43 8.10
CA GLY A 273 -13.23 -8.52 8.48
C GLY A 273 -12.93 -9.86 9.15
N GLY A 274 -11.98 -10.62 8.62
CA GLY A 274 -11.62 -11.94 9.12
C GLY A 274 -12.48 -13.09 8.58
N ASN A 275 -13.34 -12.87 7.57
CA ASN A 275 -14.17 -13.94 7.02
C ASN A 275 -13.32 -15.11 6.48
N PRO A 276 -13.79 -16.38 6.62
CA PRO A 276 -13.03 -17.56 6.25
C PRO A 276 -12.51 -17.55 4.81
N LEU A 277 -13.29 -17.05 3.86
CA LEU A 277 -12.90 -17.03 2.45
C LEU A 277 -11.71 -16.10 2.21
N ALA A 278 -11.76 -14.87 2.75
CA ALA A 278 -10.64 -13.92 2.69
C ALA A 278 -9.41 -14.45 3.42
N MET A 279 -9.59 -15.06 4.59
CA MET A 279 -8.48 -15.61 5.39
C MET A 279 -7.78 -16.79 4.69
N ALA A 280 -8.52 -17.65 4.00
CA ALA A 280 -7.93 -18.72 3.19
C ALA A 280 -7.03 -18.17 2.08
N VAL A 281 -7.45 -17.09 1.40
CA VAL A 281 -6.63 -16.40 0.39
C VAL A 281 -5.40 -15.77 1.02
N GLY A 282 -5.57 -15.02 2.12
CA GLY A 282 -4.47 -14.38 2.85
C GLY A 282 -3.41 -15.39 3.32
N ASN A 283 -3.84 -16.55 3.83
CA ASN A 283 -2.94 -17.66 4.19
C ASN A 283 -2.12 -18.14 2.99
N SER A 284 -2.75 -18.30 1.82
CA SER A 284 -2.07 -18.71 0.60
C SER A 284 -1.07 -17.67 0.09
N VAL A 285 -1.39 -16.37 0.23
CA VAL A 285 -0.46 -15.28 -0.07
C VAL A 285 0.75 -15.32 0.87
N MET A 286 0.51 -15.48 2.18
CA MET A 286 1.58 -15.56 3.17
C MET A 286 2.53 -16.72 2.90
N ASP A 287 2.03 -17.90 2.51
CA ASP A 287 2.85 -19.08 2.20
C ASP A 287 3.83 -18.84 1.04
N ILE A 288 3.52 -17.89 0.16
CA ILE A 288 4.37 -17.53 -0.98
C ILE A 288 5.29 -16.36 -0.62
N ILE A 289 4.72 -15.24 -0.16
CA ILE A 289 5.45 -13.97 -0.03
C ILE A 289 6.38 -13.96 1.20
N SER A 290 6.05 -14.69 2.28
CA SER A 290 6.93 -14.77 3.45
C SER A 290 8.22 -15.55 3.22
N ASN A 291 8.35 -16.25 2.10
CA ASN A 291 9.52 -17.04 1.75
C ASN A 291 10.72 -16.17 1.42
N LYS A 292 11.85 -16.39 2.09
CA LYS A 292 13.10 -15.62 1.89
C LYS A 292 13.61 -15.67 0.45
N LYS A 293 13.51 -16.83 -0.23
CA LYS A 293 13.94 -17.00 -1.62
C LYS A 293 13.06 -16.15 -2.56
N PHE A 294 11.74 -16.11 -2.30
CA PHE A 294 10.82 -15.27 -3.06
C PHE A 294 11.19 -13.78 -2.93
N LEU A 295 11.39 -13.28 -1.71
CA LEU A 295 11.76 -11.88 -1.48
C LEU A 295 13.14 -11.54 -2.07
N LYS A 296 14.12 -12.46 -2.00
CA LYS A 296 15.41 -12.29 -2.67
C LYS A 296 15.25 -12.15 -4.19
N ASN A 297 14.36 -12.94 -4.80
CA ASN A 297 14.03 -12.80 -6.22
C ASN A 297 13.41 -11.43 -6.53
N VAL A 298 12.47 -10.94 -5.68
CA VAL A 298 11.88 -9.60 -5.85
C VAL A 298 12.97 -8.53 -5.83
N LYS A 299 13.93 -8.60 -4.91
CA LYS A 299 15.07 -7.67 -4.86
C LYS A 299 15.89 -7.70 -6.14
N SER A 300 16.34 -8.89 -6.53
CA SER A 300 17.19 -9.06 -7.74
C SER A 300 16.49 -8.55 -9.00
N ILE A 301 15.22 -8.91 -9.21
CA ILE A 301 14.48 -8.47 -10.40
C ILE A 301 14.19 -6.95 -10.38
N SER A 302 14.01 -6.37 -9.19
CA SER A 302 13.83 -4.93 -9.06
C SER A 302 15.11 -4.14 -9.33
N GLU A 303 16.26 -4.62 -8.89
CA GLU A 303 17.58 -4.04 -9.20
C GLU A 303 17.84 -4.08 -10.70
N TYR A 304 17.56 -5.20 -11.34
CA TYR A 304 17.64 -5.34 -12.79
C TYR A 304 16.76 -4.32 -13.51
N PHE A 305 15.48 -4.17 -13.06
CA PHE A 305 14.55 -3.23 -13.67
C PHE A 305 15.01 -1.78 -13.48
N LEU A 306 15.36 -1.40 -12.25
CA LEU A 306 15.81 -0.05 -11.92
C LEU A 306 17.08 0.33 -12.71
N SER A 307 18.04 -0.60 -12.89
CA SER A 307 19.24 -0.33 -13.66
C SER A 307 18.93 -0.04 -15.14
N ASN A 308 17.99 -0.77 -15.74
CA ASN A 308 17.58 -0.52 -17.13
C ASN A 308 16.80 0.80 -17.27
N LEU A 309 15.94 1.14 -16.31
CA LEU A 309 15.24 2.43 -16.32
C LEU A 309 16.20 3.62 -16.18
N LYS A 310 17.24 3.50 -15.35
CA LYS A 310 18.30 4.52 -15.22
C LYS A 310 19.08 4.71 -16.52
N LYS A 311 19.33 3.63 -17.28
CA LYS A 311 19.94 3.76 -18.63
C LYS A 311 19.04 4.60 -19.55
N ILE A 312 17.74 4.35 -19.56
CA ILE A 312 16.78 5.15 -20.34
C ILE A 312 16.77 6.61 -19.87
N GLN A 313 16.80 6.87 -18.57
CA GLN A 313 16.89 8.23 -18.03
C GLN A 313 18.14 8.97 -18.56
N ASN A 314 19.29 8.31 -18.59
CA ASN A 314 20.53 8.88 -19.11
C ASN A 314 20.48 9.14 -20.61
N GLU A 315 19.82 8.28 -21.37
CA GLU A 315 19.63 8.44 -22.83
C GLU A 315 18.60 9.55 -23.16
N TYR A 316 17.58 9.75 -22.30
CA TYR A 316 16.49 10.70 -22.53
C TYR A 316 16.31 11.69 -21.37
N PRO A 317 17.34 12.49 -21.02
CA PRO A 317 17.31 13.39 -19.85
C PRO A 317 16.34 14.57 -20.02
N LYS A 318 15.88 14.85 -21.25
CA LYS A 318 14.85 15.85 -21.54
C LYS A 318 13.44 15.34 -21.22
N ILE A 319 13.24 14.02 -21.20
CA ILE A 319 11.94 13.38 -20.95
C ILE A 319 11.82 12.95 -19.47
N ILE A 320 12.82 12.22 -18.98
CA ILE A 320 12.81 11.66 -17.61
C ILE A 320 13.69 12.52 -16.71
N LYS A 321 13.07 13.04 -15.65
CA LYS A 321 13.76 13.82 -14.61
C LYS A 321 14.47 12.90 -13.61
N GLU A 322 13.73 11.92 -13.05
CA GLU A 322 14.22 11.03 -12.01
C GLU A 322 13.57 9.66 -12.06
N ILE A 323 14.35 8.62 -11.77
CA ILE A 323 13.86 7.27 -11.45
C ILE A 323 14.05 7.04 -9.96
N ARG A 324 12.93 6.80 -9.25
CA ARG A 324 12.95 6.59 -7.80
C ARG A 324 12.04 5.45 -7.35
N GLY A 325 12.19 5.01 -6.11
CA GLY A 325 11.41 3.93 -5.52
C GLY A 325 12.24 2.90 -4.79
N ARG A 326 11.61 1.82 -4.34
CA ARG A 326 12.26 0.68 -3.67
C ARG A 326 11.54 -0.60 -4.05
N GLY A 327 12.31 -1.63 -4.44
CA GLY A 327 11.74 -2.87 -4.93
C GLY A 327 10.95 -2.66 -6.22
N LEU A 328 9.79 -3.27 -6.31
CA LEU A 328 8.86 -3.14 -7.45
C LEU A 328 7.78 -2.07 -7.21
N LEU A 329 8.06 -1.07 -6.41
CA LEU A 329 7.31 0.18 -6.28
C LEU A 329 8.16 1.29 -6.89
N ILE A 330 7.97 1.56 -8.19
CA ILE A 330 8.86 2.40 -9.00
C ILE A 330 8.08 3.62 -9.51
N GLY A 331 8.74 4.77 -9.49
CA GLY A 331 8.28 6.03 -10.05
C GLY A 331 9.22 6.56 -11.11
N ILE A 332 8.67 6.97 -12.25
CA ILE A 332 9.34 7.73 -13.29
C ILE A 332 8.82 9.16 -13.20
N GLU A 333 9.59 10.08 -12.65
CA GLU A 333 9.27 11.51 -12.69
C GLU A 333 9.62 12.07 -14.05
N LEU A 334 8.67 12.74 -14.69
CA LEU A 334 8.78 13.26 -16.05
C LEU A 334 9.02 14.78 -16.04
N LYS A 335 9.74 15.26 -17.06
CA LYS A 335 9.80 16.68 -17.47
C LYS A 335 8.69 17.03 -18.46
N THR A 336 8.12 16.02 -19.13
CA THR A 336 7.02 16.13 -20.11
C THR A 336 5.67 15.80 -19.46
N ASP A 337 4.57 15.96 -20.20
CA ASP A 337 3.22 15.68 -19.69
C ASP A 337 3.00 14.19 -19.38
N GLN A 338 2.72 13.90 -18.13
CA GLN A 338 2.47 12.55 -17.60
C GLN A 338 1.28 11.86 -18.30
N THR A 339 0.23 12.61 -18.62
CA THR A 339 -0.99 12.04 -19.20
C THR A 339 -0.72 11.55 -20.61
N LYS A 340 0.03 12.34 -21.39
CA LYS A 340 0.46 11.98 -22.74
C LYS A 340 1.40 10.76 -22.71
N PHE A 341 2.35 10.74 -21.78
CA PHE A 341 3.29 9.63 -21.63
C PHE A 341 2.56 8.31 -21.27
N ILE A 342 1.68 8.32 -20.27
CA ILE A 342 0.87 7.15 -19.87
C ILE A 342 -0.04 6.69 -21.03
N LYS A 343 -0.62 7.62 -21.78
CA LYS A 343 -1.43 7.28 -22.95
C LYS A 343 -0.60 6.52 -23.99
N LYS A 344 0.60 7.03 -24.34
CA LYS A 344 1.49 6.35 -25.29
C LYS A 344 1.96 4.97 -24.81
N LEU A 345 2.24 4.80 -23.50
CA LEU A 345 2.53 3.48 -22.93
C LEU A 345 1.36 2.52 -23.12
N MET A 346 0.12 2.97 -22.86
CA MET A 346 -1.09 2.18 -23.04
C MET A 346 -1.33 1.83 -24.52
N ASP A 347 -1.11 2.77 -25.45
CA ASP A 347 -1.22 2.56 -26.88
C ASP A 347 -0.20 1.49 -27.38
N ASN A 348 0.94 1.36 -26.69
CA ASN A 348 1.95 0.31 -26.87
C ASN A 348 1.72 -0.92 -25.96
N ASN A 349 0.51 -1.11 -25.42
CA ASN A 349 0.09 -2.25 -24.60
C ASN A 349 0.83 -2.41 -23.24
N LEU A 350 1.35 -1.34 -22.66
CA LEU A 350 1.87 -1.31 -21.29
C LEU A 350 0.96 -0.44 -20.41
N LEU A 351 0.33 -1.05 -19.43
CA LEU A 351 -0.53 -0.34 -18.48
C LEU A 351 0.31 0.16 -17.30
N THR A 352 0.22 1.45 -17.05
CA THR A 352 0.84 2.14 -15.91
C THR A 352 -0.15 3.14 -15.33
N ILE A 353 0.14 3.70 -14.15
CA ILE A 353 -0.77 4.63 -13.50
C ILE A 353 -0.02 5.87 -12.99
N ARG A 354 -0.74 7.00 -12.95
CA ARG A 354 -0.21 8.25 -12.42
C ARG A 354 -0.01 8.21 -10.90
N ALA A 355 0.97 8.97 -10.41
CA ALA A 355 1.06 9.45 -9.05
C ALA A 355 1.17 11.00 -9.05
N ALA A 356 1.22 11.64 -7.89
CA ALA A 356 1.47 13.08 -7.79
C ALA A 356 2.84 13.45 -8.36
N GLU A 357 3.08 14.76 -8.51
CA GLU A 357 4.37 15.34 -8.93
C GLU A 357 4.86 14.84 -10.31
N ASN A 358 3.93 14.71 -11.24
CA ASN A 358 4.24 14.29 -12.62
C ASN A 358 4.94 12.92 -12.72
N VAL A 359 4.65 11.99 -11.78
CA VAL A 359 5.26 10.67 -11.70
C VAL A 359 4.38 9.59 -12.33
N VAL A 360 4.94 8.82 -13.24
CA VAL A 360 4.37 7.55 -13.72
C VAL A 360 4.76 6.45 -12.76
N ARG A 361 3.77 5.77 -12.18
CA ARG A 361 3.96 4.68 -11.23
C ARG A 361 3.90 3.34 -11.93
N ILE A 362 4.88 2.50 -11.64
CA ILE A 362 5.08 1.17 -12.23
C ILE A 362 5.08 0.14 -11.11
N LEU A 363 4.13 -0.80 -11.17
CA LEU A 363 3.79 -1.74 -10.11
C LEU A 363 3.63 -3.16 -10.67
N PRO A 364 4.66 -3.78 -11.27
CA PRO A 364 4.54 -5.15 -11.78
C PRO A 364 4.18 -6.12 -10.65
N PRO A 365 3.64 -7.32 -10.92
CA PRO A 365 3.48 -8.33 -9.89
C PRO A 365 4.84 -8.77 -9.34
N LEU A 366 4.89 -9.26 -8.10
CA LEU A 366 6.16 -9.61 -7.42
C LEU A 366 6.87 -10.81 -8.05
N ASN A 367 6.12 -11.63 -8.77
CA ASN A 367 6.61 -12.80 -9.53
C ASN A 367 6.82 -12.48 -11.02
N VAL A 368 6.94 -11.20 -11.38
CA VAL A 368 7.23 -10.74 -12.74
C VAL A 368 8.49 -11.40 -13.28
N LYS A 369 8.48 -11.78 -14.56
CA LYS A 369 9.59 -12.43 -15.23
C LYS A 369 10.52 -11.40 -15.88
N LYS A 370 11.80 -11.79 -16.08
CA LYS A 370 12.81 -10.92 -16.70
C LYS A 370 12.39 -10.47 -18.11
N ASN A 371 11.88 -11.38 -18.93
CA ASN A 371 11.43 -11.06 -20.29
C ASN A 371 10.24 -10.08 -20.32
N GLU A 372 9.37 -10.10 -19.29
CA GLU A 372 8.28 -9.14 -19.15
C GLU A 372 8.81 -7.73 -18.78
N ILE A 373 9.87 -7.67 -17.98
CA ILE A 373 10.58 -6.43 -17.70
C ILE A 373 11.26 -5.92 -18.98
N ASP A 374 11.97 -6.78 -19.71
CA ASP A 374 12.63 -6.41 -20.95
C ASP A 374 11.63 -5.86 -21.98
N GLN A 375 10.43 -6.47 -22.06
CA GLN A 375 9.32 -5.95 -22.88
C GLN A 375 8.90 -4.55 -22.43
N SER A 376 8.74 -4.32 -21.14
CA SER A 376 8.35 -3.00 -20.60
C SER A 376 9.41 -1.93 -20.85
N VAL A 377 10.70 -2.28 -20.69
CA VAL A 377 11.86 -1.42 -20.95
C VAL A 377 11.89 -0.98 -22.42
N LYS A 378 11.68 -1.92 -23.35
CA LYS A 378 11.58 -1.61 -24.80
C LYS A 378 10.44 -0.63 -25.10
N ILE A 379 9.26 -0.84 -24.49
CA ILE A 379 8.10 0.05 -24.69
C ILE A 379 8.39 1.44 -24.10
N ILE A 380 8.95 1.53 -22.90
CA ILE A 380 9.27 2.81 -22.26
C ILE A 380 10.31 3.57 -23.10
N LYS A 381 11.38 2.90 -23.58
CA LYS A 381 12.40 3.50 -24.45
C LYS A 381 11.79 4.03 -25.75
N LYS A 382 10.93 3.23 -26.40
CA LYS A 382 10.19 3.66 -27.62
C LYS A 382 9.37 4.93 -27.36
N VAL A 383 8.62 4.98 -26.26
CA VAL A 383 7.81 6.15 -25.91
C VAL A 383 8.68 7.38 -25.61
N CYS A 384 9.85 7.19 -24.97
CA CYS A 384 10.80 8.29 -24.77
C CYS A 384 11.31 8.82 -26.10
N LEU A 385 11.67 7.94 -27.06
CA LEU A 385 12.12 8.34 -28.41
C LEU A 385 11.03 9.13 -29.16
N GLU A 386 9.76 8.70 -29.07
CA GLU A 386 8.63 9.40 -29.73
C GLU A 386 8.28 10.78 -29.11
N LEU A 387 8.79 11.07 -27.90
CA LEU A 387 8.52 12.32 -27.18
C LEU A 387 9.74 13.22 -27.06
N ASN A 388 10.92 12.74 -27.49
CA ASN A 388 12.15 13.50 -27.50
C ASN A 388 12.20 14.45 -28.71
#